data_bf2981e74a1b9dea6b065ba225b2c278
#
_entry.id   bf2981e74a1b9dea6b065ba225b2c278
#
_cell.length_a   1.000
_cell.length_b   1.000
_cell.length_c   1.000
_cell.angle_alpha   90.00
_cell.angle_beta   90.00
_cell.angle_gamma   90.00
#
_symmetry.space_group_name_H-M   'P 1'
#
loop_
_entity.id
_entity.type
_entity.pdbx_description
1 polymer ?
#
loop_
_entity_poly.entity_id
_entity_poly.type
_entity_poly.pdbx_seq_one_letter_code
_entity_poly.pdbx_strand_id
1 'polypeptide(L)'
;MTDEDRRAAEHDCARLIALYANLNDEARWDEVAALYAEDGVMVRPTAPDAPIHGREAILAAFKSRPARTTRHVCSNVVITVESADTASGVSAMLLFTGAAAPLVGSFHDRFVRTAEGWCFAERRGSLTFVP
;
A
#
# COMPACT_ATOMS: atom_id res chain seq x y z
N MET A 1 -1.89 -18.31 18.12
CA MET A 1 -2.44 -16.93 17.94
C MET A 1 -3.83 -16.87 18.54
N THR A 2 -4.06 -15.89 19.41
CA THR A 2 -5.37 -15.66 20.03
C THR A 2 -6.26 -14.80 19.11
N ASP A 3 -7.55 -14.71 19.45
CA ASP A 3 -8.46 -13.80 18.74
C ASP A 3 -8.05 -12.34 18.92
N GLU A 4 -7.49 -12.01 20.09
CA GLU A 4 -6.96 -10.68 20.36
C GLU A 4 -5.75 -10.36 19.47
N ASP A 5 -4.83 -11.30 19.30
CA ASP A 5 -3.67 -11.15 18.41
C ASP A 5 -4.14 -10.96 16.97
N ARG A 6 -5.14 -11.71 16.56
CA ARG A 6 -5.72 -11.61 15.21
C ARG A 6 -6.32 -10.21 14.97
N ARG A 7 -7.10 -9.72 15.93
CA ARG A 7 -7.71 -8.39 15.82
C ARG A 7 -6.67 -7.28 15.81
N ALA A 8 -5.61 -7.42 16.61
CA ALA A 8 -4.50 -6.47 16.61
C ALA A 8 -3.79 -6.44 15.24
N ALA A 9 -3.53 -7.61 14.64
CA ALA A 9 -2.92 -7.69 13.31
C ALA A 9 -3.83 -7.08 12.24
N GLU A 10 -5.13 -7.37 12.27
CA GLU A 10 -6.11 -6.78 11.35
C GLU A 10 -6.10 -5.26 11.45
N HIS A 11 -6.10 -4.73 12.66
CA HIS A 11 -6.04 -3.28 12.91
C HIS A 11 -4.76 -2.68 12.36
N ASP A 12 -3.62 -3.27 12.69
CA ASP A 12 -2.31 -2.74 12.28
C ASP A 12 -2.14 -2.75 10.77
N CYS A 13 -2.56 -3.82 10.09
CA CYS A 13 -2.47 -3.91 8.64
C CYS A 13 -3.43 -2.93 7.95
N ALA A 14 -4.65 -2.79 8.44
CA ALA A 14 -5.60 -1.80 7.91
C ALA A 14 -5.08 -0.36 8.10
N ARG A 15 -4.43 -0.09 9.23
CA ARG A 15 -3.82 1.22 9.48
C ARG A 15 -2.71 1.55 8.47
N LEU A 16 -1.92 0.56 8.07
CA LEU A 16 -0.87 0.77 7.05
C LEU A 16 -1.46 1.28 5.73
N ILE A 17 -2.61 0.77 5.33
CA ILE A 17 -3.28 1.21 4.09
C ILE A 17 -3.67 2.69 4.19
N ALA A 18 -4.24 3.10 5.30
CA ALA A 18 -4.63 4.50 5.51
C ALA A 18 -3.41 5.43 5.59
N LEU A 19 -2.38 5.02 6.32
CA LEU A 19 -1.12 5.78 6.42
C LEU A 19 -0.48 5.96 5.04
N TYR A 20 -0.40 4.89 4.27
CA TYR A 20 0.17 4.92 2.92
C TYR A 20 -0.51 5.97 2.06
N ALA A 21 -1.83 6.00 2.05
CA ALA A 21 -2.61 6.98 1.30
C ALA A 21 -2.29 8.41 1.75
N ASN A 22 -2.33 8.67 3.05
CA ASN A 22 -2.11 10.02 3.57
C ASN A 22 -0.68 10.51 3.36
N LEU A 23 0.30 9.67 3.64
CA LEU A 23 1.72 10.02 3.47
C LEU A 23 2.06 10.25 1.99
N ASN A 24 1.48 9.45 1.10
CA ASN A 24 1.64 9.60 -0.35
C ASN A 24 1.13 10.96 -0.80
N ASP A 25 -0.07 11.35 -0.36
CA ASP A 25 -0.68 12.63 -0.71
C ASP A 25 0.10 13.83 -0.15
N GLU A 26 0.81 13.63 0.95
CA GLU A 26 1.68 14.64 1.57
C GLU A 26 3.09 14.65 0.97
N ALA A 27 3.40 13.78 0.02
CA ALA A 27 4.71 13.60 -0.58
C ALA A 27 5.81 13.30 0.45
N ARG A 28 5.45 12.58 1.51
CA ARG A 28 6.38 12.17 2.57
C ARG A 28 6.99 10.82 2.20
N TRP A 29 7.85 10.85 1.20
CA TRP A 29 8.32 9.65 0.51
C TRP A 29 9.16 8.71 1.38
N ASP A 30 10.01 9.25 2.25
CA ASP A 30 10.81 8.44 3.17
C ASP A 30 9.89 7.62 4.09
N GLU A 31 8.82 8.24 4.57
CA GLU A 31 7.87 7.58 5.46
C GLU A 31 6.98 6.58 4.74
N VAL A 32 6.59 6.87 3.48
CA VAL A 32 5.83 5.90 2.65
C VAL A 32 6.68 4.66 2.41
N ALA A 33 7.92 4.84 1.98
CA ALA A 33 8.82 3.72 1.71
C ALA A 33 9.10 2.90 2.96
N ALA A 34 9.16 3.53 4.14
CA ALA A 34 9.38 2.86 5.41
C ALA A 34 8.22 1.93 5.82
N LEU A 35 7.05 2.04 5.18
CA LEU A 35 5.93 1.12 5.43
C LEU A 35 6.14 -0.25 4.74
N TYR A 36 7.07 -0.34 3.81
CA TYR A 36 7.47 -1.61 3.20
C TYR A 36 8.51 -2.32 4.06
N ALA A 37 8.50 -3.64 4.00
CA ALA A 37 9.63 -4.44 4.48
C ALA A 37 10.88 -4.07 3.66
N GLU A 38 12.06 -4.36 4.19
CA GLU A 38 13.32 -4.04 3.52
C GLU A 38 13.40 -4.62 2.11
N ASP A 39 12.91 -5.84 1.94
CA ASP A 39 12.80 -6.55 0.65
C ASP A 39 11.41 -6.45 0.02
N GLY A 40 10.62 -5.47 0.41
CA GLY A 40 9.26 -5.29 -0.09
C GLY A 40 9.19 -5.01 -1.58
N VAL A 41 8.02 -5.27 -2.16
CA VAL A 41 7.79 -5.12 -3.60
C VAL A 41 6.60 -4.18 -3.84
N MET A 42 6.79 -3.21 -4.72
CA MET A 42 5.73 -2.31 -5.16
C MET A 42 5.42 -2.59 -6.63
N VAL A 43 4.14 -2.84 -6.93
CA VAL A 43 3.66 -2.99 -8.30
C VAL A 43 2.62 -1.92 -8.56
N ARG A 44 2.95 -0.97 -9.42
CA ARG A 44 2.07 0.16 -9.73
C ARG A 44 0.96 -0.28 -10.69
N PRO A 45 -0.27 0.26 -10.54
CA PRO A 45 -1.39 -0.13 -11.41
C PRO A 45 -1.17 0.21 -12.87
N THR A 46 -0.34 1.23 -13.16
CA THR A 46 -0.02 1.66 -14.53
C THR A 46 1.17 0.92 -15.14
N ALA A 47 1.88 0.12 -14.35
CA ALA A 47 3.06 -0.63 -14.79
C ALA A 47 3.09 -2.01 -14.13
N PRO A 48 2.08 -2.88 -14.40
CA PRO A 48 1.95 -4.17 -13.73
C PRO A 48 3.09 -5.15 -14.03
N ASP A 49 3.79 -4.96 -15.16
CA ASP A 49 4.88 -5.82 -15.57
C ASP A 49 6.27 -5.30 -15.15
N ALA A 50 6.30 -4.22 -14.37
CA ALA A 50 7.53 -3.58 -13.92
C ALA A 50 7.54 -3.45 -12.39
N PRO A 51 7.59 -4.57 -11.63
CA PRO A 51 7.65 -4.51 -10.18
C PRO A 51 8.95 -3.85 -9.73
N ILE A 52 8.87 -3.13 -8.61
CA ILE A 52 10.01 -2.45 -8.00
C ILE A 52 10.35 -3.19 -6.72
N HIS A 53 11.59 -3.69 -6.64
CA HIS A 53 12.05 -4.56 -5.56
C HIS A 53 12.93 -3.81 -4.57
N GLY A 54 12.56 -3.87 -3.30
CA GLY A 54 13.32 -3.35 -2.19
C GLY A 54 12.95 -1.93 -1.81
N ARG A 55 13.02 -1.66 -0.52
CA ARG A 55 12.65 -0.36 0.07
C ARG A 55 13.42 0.80 -0.56
N GLU A 56 14.72 0.63 -0.82
CA GLU A 56 15.55 1.69 -1.44
C GLU A 56 15.09 2.04 -2.84
N ALA A 57 14.83 1.04 -3.67
CA ALA A 57 14.36 1.25 -5.04
C ALA A 57 12.96 1.85 -5.05
N ILE A 58 12.10 1.46 -4.11
CA ILE A 58 10.77 2.02 -3.94
C ILE A 58 10.87 3.51 -3.58
N LEU A 59 11.74 3.86 -2.65
CA LEU A 59 11.98 5.26 -2.27
C LEU A 59 12.46 6.08 -3.47
N ALA A 60 13.44 5.57 -4.22
CA ALA A 60 13.94 6.23 -5.41
C ALA A 60 12.84 6.46 -6.45
N ALA A 61 11.95 5.47 -6.65
CA ALA A 61 10.83 5.58 -7.57
C ALA A 61 9.84 6.68 -7.13
N PHE A 62 9.54 6.78 -5.85
CA PHE A 62 8.69 7.85 -5.32
C PHE A 62 9.32 9.21 -5.53
N LYS A 63 10.59 9.36 -5.21
CA LYS A 63 11.32 10.65 -5.34
C LYS A 63 11.47 11.11 -6.79
N SER A 64 11.39 10.18 -7.74
CA SER A 64 11.49 10.52 -9.17
C SER A 64 10.19 11.05 -9.78
N ARG A 65 9.08 10.98 -9.04
CA ARG A 65 7.78 11.45 -9.54
C ARG A 65 7.74 12.97 -9.64
N PRO A 66 7.11 13.52 -10.70
CA PRO A 66 6.83 14.95 -10.75
C PRO A 66 5.91 15.34 -9.59
N ALA A 67 6.14 16.52 -9.03
CA ALA A 67 5.27 17.06 -7.98
C ALA A 67 3.86 17.29 -8.54
N ARG A 68 2.86 16.79 -7.83
CA ARG A 68 1.44 17.00 -8.17
C ARG A 68 0.59 16.85 -6.91
N THR A 69 -0.58 17.48 -6.94
CA THR A 69 -1.55 17.33 -5.86
C THR A 69 -2.42 16.11 -6.12
N THR A 70 -2.48 15.21 -5.16
CA THR A 70 -3.31 14.01 -5.23
C THR A 70 -4.09 13.82 -3.95
N ARG A 71 -5.18 13.09 -4.05
CA ARG A 71 -5.93 12.61 -2.89
C ARG A 71 -6.33 11.16 -3.13
N HIS A 72 -5.78 10.26 -2.32
CA HIS A 72 -6.19 8.87 -2.31
C HIS A 72 -7.29 8.66 -1.27
N VAL A 73 -8.32 7.93 -1.65
CA VAL A 73 -9.36 7.46 -0.73
C VAL A 73 -9.40 5.94 -0.84
N CYS A 74 -9.04 5.26 0.25
CA CYS A 74 -9.05 3.79 0.31
C CYS A 74 -10.21 3.35 1.21
N SER A 75 -10.96 2.37 0.74
CA SER A 75 -12.12 1.83 1.45
C SER A 75 -12.28 0.34 1.16
N ASN A 76 -13.33 -0.27 1.70
CA ASN A 76 -13.63 -1.68 1.48
C ASN A 76 -12.43 -2.55 1.87
N VAL A 77 -11.80 -2.21 2.98
CA VAL A 77 -10.59 -2.89 3.46
C VAL A 77 -10.97 -4.20 4.13
N VAL A 78 -10.41 -5.29 3.62
CA VAL A 78 -10.55 -6.61 4.25
C VAL A 78 -9.15 -7.19 4.44
N ILE A 79 -8.78 -7.42 5.69
CA ILE A 79 -7.51 -8.03 6.06
C ILE A 79 -7.77 -9.48 6.47
N THR A 80 -6.97 -10.39 5.94
CA THR A 80 -7.01 -11.80 6.29
C THR A 80 -5.70 -12.19 6.93
N VAL A 81 -5.72 -12.49 8.22
CA VAL A 81 -4.53 -12.91 8.96
C VAL A 81 -4.32 -14.40 8.72
N GLU A 82 -3.16 -14.77 8.21
CA GLU A 82 -2.83 -16.14 7.83
C GLU A 82 -2.00 -16.85 8.90
N SER A 83 -1.16 -16.10 9.60
CA SER A 83 -0.33 -16.61 10.69
C SER A 83 0.02 -15.46 11.63
N ALA A 84 0.83 -15.74 12.67
CA ALA A 84 1.33 -14.71 13.57
C ALA A 84 2.16 -13.65 12.84
N ASP A 85 2.75 -13.99 11.69
CA ASP A 85 3.70 -13.14 10.99
C ASP A 85 3.30 -12.78 9.56
N THR A 86 2.19 -13.30 9.05
CA THR A 86 1.75 -13.04 7.67
C THR A 86 0.25 -12.73 7.60
N ALA A 87 -0.09 -11.83 6.68
CA ALA A 87 -1.46 -11.46 6.38
C ALA A 87 -1.58 -11.00 4.92
N SER A 88 -2.78 -11.01 4.41
CA SER A 88 -3.10 -10.43 3.11
C SER A 88 -4.22 -9.41 3.26
N GLY A 89 -4.39 -8.54 2.27
CA GLY A 89 -5.44 -7.56 2.28
C GLY A 89 -5.89 -7.16 0.89
N VAL A 90 -7.14 -6.75 0.80
CA VAL A 90 -7.69 -6.11 -0.39
C VAL A 90 -8.36 -4.81 0.02
N SER A 91 -8.28 -3.82 -0.87
CA SER A 91 -8.96 -2.54 -0.64
C SER A 91 -9.34 -1.91 -1.98
N ALA A 92 -10.39 -1.09 -1.97
CA ALA A 92 -10.74 -0.27 -3.11
C ALA A 92 -10.03 1.08 -3.00
N MET A 93 -9.70 1.69 -4.12
CA MET A 93 -8.97 2.94 -4.17
C MET A 93 -9.57 3.91 -5.18
N LEU A 94 -9.76 5.14 -4.74
CA LEU A 94 -10.04 6.27 -5.61
C LEU A 94 -8.84 7.21 -5.55
N LEU A 95 -8.37 7.63 -6.73
CA LEU A 95 -7.28 8.60 -6.82
C LEU A 95 -7.79 9.84 -7.54
N PHE A 96 -7.90 10.93 -6.78
CA PHE A 96 -8.26 12.25 -7.30
C PHE A 96 -6.99 13.02 -7.65
N THR A 97 -6.92 13.55 -8.87
CA THR A 97 -5.77 14.31 -9.37
C THR A 97 -6.16 15.71 -9.84
N GLY A 98 -7.41 16.11 -9.64
CA GLY A 98 -7.98 17.33 -10.19
C GLY A 98 -8.60 17.16 -11.57
N ALA A 99 -8.46 15.97 -12.18
CA ALA A 99 -9.16 15.64 -13.41
C ALA A 99 -10.67 15.48 -13.16
N ALA A 100 -11.48 15.50 -14.23
CA ALA A 100 -12.93 15.43 -14.15
C ALA A 100 -13.45 14.17 -13.45
N ALA A 101 -12.72 13.04 -13.58
CA ALA A 101 -13.07 11.79 -12.93
C ALA A 101 -11.85 11.22 -12.19
N PRO A 102 -12.05 10.59 -11.03
CA PRO A 102 -10.96 9.92 -10.34
C PRO A 102 -10.57 8.64 -11.07
N LEU A 103 -9.35 8.19 -10.84
CA LEU A 103 -8.95 6.82 -11.17
C LEU A 103 -9.58 5.89 -10.12
N VAL A 104 -10.14 4.79 -10.59
CA VAL A 104 -10.76 3.78 -9.74
C VAL A 104 -9.95 2.50 -9.83
N GLY A 105 -9.55 1.97 -8.70
CA GLY A 105 -8.73 0.77 -8.68
C GLY A 105 -8.83 0.01 -7.38
N SER A 106 -7.92 -0.92 -7.23
CA SER A 106 -7.81 -1.76 -6.03
C SER A 106 -6.36 -1.94 -5.66
N PHE A 107 -6.14 -2.27 -4.40
CA PHE A 107 -4.86 -2.78 -3.93
C PHE A 107 -5.03 -4.22 -3.44
N HIS A 108 -4.05 -5.04 -3.79
CA HIS A 108 -3.90 -6.40 -3.28
C HIS A 108 -2.58 -6.43 -2.54
N ASP A 109 -2.64 -6.62 -1.23
CA ASP A 109 -1.50 -6.47 -0.35
C ASP A 109 -1.13 -7.78 0.32
N ARG A 110 0.17 -7.98 0.52
CA ARG A 110 0.70 -8.98 1.43
C ARG A 110 1.47 -8.25 2.51
N PHE A 111 1.25 -8.65 3.75
CA PHE A 111 1.88 -8.06 4.92
C PHE A 111 2.77 -9.09 5.61
N VAL A 112 3.83 -8.60 6.22
CA VAL A 112 4.74 -9.41 7.02
C VAL A 112 5.02 -8.68 8.33
N ARG A 113 5.08 -9.43 9.42
CA ARG A 113 5.47 -8.89 10.71
C ARG A 113 6.96 -9.02 10.85
N THR A 114 7.63 -7.89 11.10
CA THR A 114 9.08 -7.80 11.29
C THR A 114 9.38 -7.28 12.69
N ALA A 115 10.67 -7.13 13.01
CA ALA A 115 11.10 -6.47 14.24
C ALA A 115 10.59 -5.03 14.35
N GLU A 116 10.29 -4.40 13.20
CA GLU A 116 9.73 -3.04 13.12
C GLU A 116 8.20 -3.01 13.23
N GLY A 117 7.55 -4.17 13.34
CA GLY A 117 6.10 -4.33 13.31
C GLY A 117 5.61 -4.82 11.96
N TRP A 118 4.30 -4.65 11.69
CA TRP A 118 3.71 -5.04 10.41
C TRP A 118 4.14 -4.09 9.30
N CYS A 119 4.51 -4.65 8.16
CA CYS A 119 4.96 -3.94 6.97
C CYS A 119 4.32 -4.54 5.73
N PHE A 120 4.31 -3.78 4.62
CA PHE A 120 3.97 -4.36 3.33
C PHE A 120 5.13 -5.24 2.83
N ALA A 121 4.85 -6.52 2.60
CA ALA A 121 5.77 -7.41 1.88
C ALA A 121 5.64 -7.16 0.38
N GLU A 122 4.40 -6.94 -0.10
CA GLU A 122 4.13 -6.58 -1.48
C GLU A 122 2.85 -5.74 -1.51
N ARG A 123 2.86 -4.71 -2.32
CA ARG A 123 1.67 -3.92 -2.59
C ARG A 123 1.44 -3.85 -4.09
N ARG A 124 0.33 -4.43 -4.56
CA ARG A 124 -0.02 -4.47 -5.98
C ARG A 124 -1.26 -3.63 -6.23
N GLY A 125 -1.10 -2.57 -7.04
CA GLY A 125 -2.23 -1.77 -7.51
C GLY A 125 -2.80 -2.33 -8.81
N SER A 126 -4.08 -2.09 -9.05
CA SER A 126 -4.75 -2.41 -10.31
C SER A 126 -5.78 -1.34 -10.64
N LEU A 127 -6.15 -1.21 -11.91
CA LEU A 127 -7.20 -0.31 -12.36
C LEU A 127 -8.45 -1.12 -12.66
N THR A 128 -9.60 -0.66 -12.15
CA THR A 128 -10.89 -1.31 -12.40
C THR A 128 -11.34 -1.10 -13.84
N PHE A 129 -11.21 0.13 -14.32
CA PHE A 129 -11.57 0.49 -15.69
C PHE A 129 -10.30 0.65 -16.50
N VAL A 130 -10.11 -0.23 -17.46
CA VAL A 130 -8.93 -0.23 -18.33
C VAL A 130 -9.36 0.36 -19.67
N PRO A 131 -8.60 1.34 -20.22
CA PRO A 131 -8.92 1.94 -21.52
C PRO A 131 -8.84 0.92 -22.64
#